data_b675454bbd2bc047247c8bcc548be8ed
#
_entry.id   b675454bbd2bc047247c8bcc548be8ed
#
_cell.length_a   1.000
_cell.length_b   1.000
_cell.length_c   1.000
_cell.angle_alpha   90.00
_cell.angle_beta   90.00
_cell.angle_gamma   90.00
#
_symmetry.space_group_name_H-M   'P 1'
#
loop_
_entity.id
_entity.type
_entity.pdbx_description
1 polymer ?
#
loop_
_entity_poly.entity_id
_entity_poly.type
_entity_poly.pdbx_seq_one_letter_code
_entity_poly.pdbx_strand_id
1 'polypeptide(L)'
;MIARRFAQDAPEKSQALVILHSPHKRSDAAQLAILKRVDQARTMGPESTVEAALERWFTDPFRHANPDLMTTVRQWVKANRREVYHTIYKVLATGIDEIVKPSPALICPTLVITGDQDFGNGPEMTFAIAAEIRGAKSLVLPNLRHMALAEAPHAVSYTHLRAHETESN
;
A
#
# COMPACT_ATOMS: atom_id res chain seq x y z
N MET A 1 -4.89 -3.03 2.64
CA MET A 1 -5.36 -3.88 3.76
C MET A 1 -6.88 -3.95 3.82
N ILE A 2 -7.62 -2.83 3.95
CA ILE A 2 -9.10 -2.81 4.09
C ILE A 2 -9.79 -3.57 2.95
N ALA A 3 -9.45 -3.30 1.68
CA ALA A 3 -10.06 -3.99 0.54
C ALA A 3 -9.83 -5.52 0.56
N ARG A 4 -8.64 -5.97 0.97
CA ARG A 4 -8.34 -7.41 1.14
C ARG A 4 -9.23 -8.04 2.20
N ARG A 5 -9.37 -7.37 3.35
CA ARG A 5 -10.24 -7.85 4.42
C ARG A 5 -11.70 -7.86 4.01
N PHE A 6 -12.17 -6.80 3.34
CA PHE A 6 -13.54 -6.73 2.83
C PHE A 6 -13.84 -7.87 1.84
N ALA A 7 -12.93 -8.13 0.88
CA ALA A 7 -13.12 -9.21 -0.09
C ALA A 7 -13.13 -10.61 0.56
N GLN A 8 -12.46 -10.76 1.70
CA GLN A 8 -12.48 -11.99 2.50
C GLN A 8 -13.79 -12.13 3.29
N ASP A 9 -14.28 -11.04 3.90
CA ASP A 9 -15.48 -11.06 4.74
C ASP A 9 -16.80 -11.06 3.93
N ALA A 10 -16.77 -10.53 2.70
CA ALA A 10 -17.93 -10.40 1.82
C ALA A 10 -17.59 -10.81 0.36
N PRO A 11 -17.22 -12.08 0.13
CA PRO A 11 -16.76 -12.54 -1.19
C PRO A 11 -17.83 -12.37 -2.27
N GLU A 12 -19.12 -12.53 -1.91
CA GLU A 12 -20.27 -12.36 -2.82
C GLU A 12 -20.46 -10.90 -3.30
N LYS A 13 -19.85 -9.92 -2.61
CA LYS A 13 -19.88 -8.49 -2.97
C LYS A 13 -18.62 -8.06 -3.71
N SER A 14 -17.66 -8.95 -3.88
CA SER A 14 -16.35 -8.67 -4.44
C SER A 14 -16.23 -9.26 -5.84
N GLN A 15 -16.55 -8.48 -6.86
CA GLN A 15 -16.46 -8.92 -8.27
C GLN A 15 -15.01 -8.97 -8.76
N ALA A 16 -14.16 -8.05 -8.31
CA ALA A 16 -12.73 -8.00 -8.61
C ALA A 16 -11.99 -7.25 -7.50
N LEU A 17 -10.68 -7.51 -7.36
CA LEU A 17 -9.84 -6.86 -6.36
C LEU A 17 -8.56 -6.34 -6.99
N VAL A 18 -8.28 -5.05 -6.79
CA VAL A 18 -6.98 -4.46 -7.09
C VAL A 18 -6.28 -4.10 -5.78
N ILE A 19 -5.10 -4.64 -5.61
CA ILE A 19 -4.27 -4.46 -4.41
C ILE A 19 -3.06 -3.62 -4.80
N LEU A 20 -3.02 -2.36 -4.31
CA LEU A 20 -1.91 -1.45 -4.59
C LEU A 20 -1.04 -1.27 -3.34
N HIS A 21 0.27 -1.42 -3.51
CA HIS A 21 1.28 -1.12 -2.48
C HIS A 21 0.93 -1.70 -1.10
N SER A 22 0.41 -2.91 -1.07
CA SER A 22 -0.09 -3.52 0.16
C SER A 22 1.02 -4.30 0.88
N PRO A 23 1.05 -4.23 2.23
CA PRO A 23 1.99 -5.03 2.99
C PRO A 23 1.64 -6.52 2.96
N HIS A 24 2.69 -7.33 3.08
CA HIS A 24 2.67 -8.73 3.42
C HIS A 24 3.47 -8.94 4.71
N LYS A 25 3.79 -10.17 5.07
CA LYS A 25 4.59 -10.48 6.25
C LYS A 25 5.94 -9.75 6.18
N ARG A 26 6.28 -9.02 7.23
CA ARG A 26 7.53 -8.28 7.36
C ARG A 26 8.62 -9.13 8.01
N SER A 27 9.89 -8.81 7.74
CA SER A 27 10.99 -9.28 8.58
C SER A 27 10.90 -8.68 9.99
N ASP A 28 11.53 -9.30 10.96
CA ASP A 28 11.53 -8.81 12.35
C ASP A 28 12.09 -7.37 12.45
N ALA A 29 13.12 -7.06 11.66
CA ALA A 29 13.69 -5.73 11.60
C ALA A 29 12.71 -4.69 11.05
N ALA A 30 11.98 -5.02 9.97
CA ALA A 30 10.96 -4.15 9.38
C ALA A 30 9.74 -4.00 10.30
N GLN A 31 9.37 -5.05 11.01
CA GLN A 31 8.30 -5.02 12.00
C GLN A 31 8.67 -4.13 13.20
N LEU A 32 9.89 -4.25 13.72
CA LEU A 32 10.38 -3.37 14.77
C LEU A 32 10.41 -1.91 14.31
N ALA A 33 10.85 -1.64 13.08
CA ALA A 33 10.92 -0.29 12.53
C ALA A 33 9.53 0.36 12.41
N ILE A 34 8.49 -0.38 11.99
CA ILE A 34 7.14 0.19 11.91
C ILE A 34 6.54 0.42 13.31
N LEU A 35 6.79 -0.46 14.27
CA LEU A 35 6.36 -0.26 15.66
C LEU A 35 7.01 0.97 16.31
N LYS A 36 8.30 1.23 16.05
CA LYS A 36 8.96 2.47 16.47
C LYS A 36 8.29 3.71 15.88
N ARG A 37 7.87 3.66 14.60
CA ARG A 37 7.13 4.78 13.98
C ARG A 37 5.74 4.97 14.59
N VAL A 38 5.06 3.90 14.98
CA VAL A 38 3.79 4.00 15.74
C VAL A 38 4.00 4.72 17.08
N ASP A 39 5.05 4.35 17.81
CA ASP A 39 5.38 4.99 19.08
C ASP A 39 5.79 6.46 18.91
N GLN A 40 6.58 6.77 17.89
CA GLN A 40 6.93 8.13 17.51
C GLN A 40 5.67 8.97 17.22
N ALA A 41 4.73 8.43 16.41
CA ALA A 41 3.47 9.10 16.13
C ALA A 41 2.62 9.32 17.39
N ARG A 42 2.63 8.37 18.32
CA ARG A 42 1.92 8.45 19.59
C ARG A 42 2.49 9.54 20.49
N THR A 43 3.80 9.61 20.64
CA THR A 43 4.48 10.51 21.57
C THR A 43 4.67 11.91 21.01
N MET A 44 5.03 12.03 19.74
CA MET A 44 5.41 13.28 19.08
C MET A 44 4.37 13.82 18.10
N GLY A 45 3.32 13.05 17.79
CA GLY A 45 2.26 13.44 16.85
C GLY A 45 2.54 13.08 15.39
N PRO A 46 1.53 13.24 14.50
CA PRO A 46 1.64 12.91 13.09
C PRO A 46 2.73 13.67 12.35
N GLU A 47 2.97 14.93 12.73
CA GLU A 47 4.00 15.78 12.15
C GLU A 47 5.41 15.22 12.24
N SER A 48 5.69 14.42 13.25
CA SER A 48 7.01 13.79 13.45
C SER A 48 7.34 12.71 12.41
N THR A 49 6.34 12.21 11.69
CA THR A 49 6.50 11.12 10.72
C THR A 49 6.54 11.59 9.27
N VAL A 50 6.23 12.86 9.01
CA VAL A 50 5.96 13.43 7.68
C VAL A 50 7.14 13.30 6.74
N GLU A 51 8.31 13.79 7.09
CA GLU A 51 9.44 13.87 6.14
C GLU A 51 9.91 12.47 5.74
N ALA A 52 10.07 11.58 6.70
CA ALA A 52 10.40 10.19 6.42
C ALA A 52 9.30 9.44 5.65
N ALA A 53 8.04 9.86 5.74
CA ALA A 53 6.96 9.34 4.93
C ALA A 53 7.07 9.81 3.48
N LEU A 54 7.31 11.12 3.23
CA LEU A 54 7.49 11.66 1.89
C LEU A 54 8.65 10.98 1.14
N GLU A 55 9.77 10.72 1.83
CA GLU A 55 10.90 9.98 1.25
C GLU A 55 10.54 8.56 0.84
N ARG A 56 9.73 7.85 1.63
CA ARG A 56 9.28 6.50 1.27
C ARG A 56 8.21 6.48 0.19
N TRP A 57 7.35 7.51 0.15
CA TRP A 57 6.18 7.53 -0.70
C TRP A 57 6.47 7.98 -2.12
N PHE A 58 7.40 8.93 -2.30
CA PHE A 58 7.67 9.56 -3.59
C PHE A 58 9.15 9.46 -3.96
N THR A 59 9.42 9.31 -5.24
CA THR A 59 10.80 9.36 -5.77
C THR A 59 11.41 10.73 -5.59
N ASP A 60 12.74 10.79 -5.51
CA ASP A 60 13.46 12.05 -5.32
C ASP A 60 13.23 13.03 -6.49
N PRO A 61 13.28 12.59 -7.76
CA PRO A 61 12.97 13.48 -8.88
C PRO A 61 11.55 14.04 -8.80
N PHE A 62 10.56 13.20 -8.44
CA PHE A 62 9.18 13.65 -8.34
C PHE A 62 8.98 14.66 -7.20
N ARG A 63 9.61 14.46 -6.05
CA ARG A 63 9.53 15.39 -4.91
C ARG A 63 10.10 16.76 -5.27
N HIS A 64 11.25 16.81 -5.98
CA HIS A 64 11.84 18.05 -6.42
C HIS A 64 11.01 18.78 -7.48
N ALA A 65 10.39 18.03 -8.39
CA ALA A 65 9.54 18.60 -9.44
C ALA A 65 8.16 19.07 -8.95
N ASN A 66 7.69 18.59 -7.77
CA ASN A 66 6.35 18.86 -7.29
C ASN A 66 6.31 19.40 -5.83
N PRO A 67 6.96 20.53 -5.53
CA PRO A 67 7.06 21.07 -4.17
C PRO A 67 5.70 21.42 -3.55
N ASP A 68 4.75 21.89 -4.37
CA ASP A 68 3.41 22.27 -3.92
C ASP A 68 2.61 21.02 -3.49
N LEU A 69 2.72 19.93 -4.23
CA LEU A 69 2.12 18.66 -3.83
C LEU A 69 2.75 18.14 -2.52
N MET A 70 4.07 18.24 -2.37
CA MET A 70 4.74 17.87 -1.12
C MET A 70 4.23 18.71 0.05
N THR A 71 4.02 20.00 -0.15
CA THR A 71 3.42 20.89 0.86
C THR A 71 2.00 20.45 1.23
N THR A 72 1.18 20.13 0.22
CA THR A 72 -0.18 19.64 0.41
C THR A 72 -0.21 18.32 1.21
N VAL A 73 0.65 17.36 0.86
CA VAL A 73 0.74 16.09 1.57
C VAL A 73 1.20 16.28 3.02
N ARG A 74 2.15 17.19 3.27
CA ARG A 74 2.54 17.56 4.65
C ARG A 74 1.35 18.07 5.45
N GLN A 75 0.55 18.95 4.86
CA GLN A 75 -0.66 19.48 5.51
C GLN A 75 -1.67 18.37 5.81
N TRP A 76 -1.91 17.44 4.89
CA TRP A 76 -2.82 16.31 5.10
C TRP A 76 -2.36 15.42 6.28
N VAL A 77 -1.08 15.12 6.36
CA VAL A 77 -0.57 14.31 7.48
C VAL A 77 -0.70 15.07 8.80
N LYS A 78 -0.30 16.34 8.84
CA LYS A 78 -0.37 17.19 10.05
C LYS A 78 -1.81 17.44 10.53
N ALA A 79 -2.78 17.45 9.61
CA ALA A 79 -4.20 17.66 9.95
C ALA A 79 -4.85 16.45 10.65
N ASN A 80 -4.17 15.30 10.71
CA ASN A 80 -4.71 14.16 11.43
C ASN A 80 -4.76 14.44 12.95
N ARG A 81 -5.84 13.97 13.57
CA ARG A 81 -5.98 14.07 15.02
C ARG A 81 -4.93 13.21 15.73
N ARG A 82 -4.16 13.84 16.60
CA ARG A 82 -3.04 13.21 17.30
C ARG A 82 -3.46 11.97 18.09
N GLU A 83 -4.63 12.01 18.72
CA GLU A 83 -5.18 10.93 19.55
C GLU A 83 -5.55 9.70 18.73
N VAL A 84 -5.83 9.88 17.43
CA VAL A 84 -6.33 8.81 16.54
C VAL A 84 -5.23 8.31 15.60
N TYR A 85 -4.36 9.18 15.10
CA TYR A 85 -3.41 8.87 14.05
C TYR A 85 -2.54 7.63 14.36
N HIS A 86 -1.99 7.56 15.56
CA HIS A 86 -1.15 6.44 15.98
C HIS A 86 -1.92 5.12 16.10
N THR A 87 -3.22 5.15 16.43
CA THR A 87 -4.05 3.94 16.52
C THR A 87 -4.31 3.34 15.14
N ILE A 88 -4.59 4.18 14.13
CA ILE A 88 -4.73 3.76 12.73
C ILE A 88 -3.39 3.24 12.20
N TYR A 89 -2.29 3.93 12.53
CA TYR A 89 -0.96 3.48 12.14
C TYR A 89 -0.59 2.13 12.80
N LYS A 90 -1.04 1.90 14.05
CA LYS A 90 -0.88 0.61 14.71
C LYS A 90 -1.62 -0.51 13.97
N VAL A 91 -2.82 -0.28 13.45
CA VAL A 91 -3.53 -1.26 12.62
C VAL A 91 -2.70 -1.67 11.39
N LEU A 92 -2.06 -0.71 10.72
CA LEU A 92 -1.12 -1.00 9.63
C LEU A 92 0.08 -1.87 10.09
N ALA A 93 0.55 -1.66 11.31
CA ALA A 93 1.68 -2.40 11.85
C ALA A 93 1.31 -3.84 12.29
N THR A 94 0.13 -4.03 12.87
CA THR A 94 -0.25 -5.29 13.55
C THR A 94 -1.36 -6.10 12.88
N GLY A 95 -2.14 -5.50 11.98
CA GLY A 95 -3.29 -6.15 11.33
C GLY A 95 -2.93 -7.01 10.10
N ILE A 96 -1.65 -7.27 9.85
CA ILE A 96 -1.22 -8.05 8.67
C ILE A 96 -1.62 -9.52 8.80
N ASP A 97 -1.51 -10.08 9.98
CA ASP A 97 -1.79 -11.50 10.22
C ASP A 97 -3.25 -11.87 9.91
N GLU A 98 -4.15 -10.89 9.93
CA GLU A 98 -5.56 -11.07 9.58
C GLU A 98 -5.83 -11.17 8.07
N ILE A 99 -4.85 -10.80 7.23
CA ILE A 99 -5.01 -10.75 5.76
C ILE A 99 -3.97 -11.58 5.00
N VAL A 100 -2.98 -12.12 5.68
CA VAL A 100 -2.01 -13.09 5.15
C VAL A 100 -2.63 -14.48 5.20
N LYS A 101 -2.47 -15.26 4.13
CA LYS A 101 -3.11 -16.58 3.96
C LYS A 101 -4.61 -16.51 4.25
N PRO A 102 -5.37 -15.77 3.43
CA PRO A 102 -6.76 -15.48 3.71
C PRO A 102 -7.59 -16.76 3.86
N SER A 103 -8.39 -16.82 4.93
CA SER A 103 -9.35 -17.90 5.18
C SER A 103 -10.70 -17.30 5.57
N PRO A 104 -11.77 -17.47 4.77
CA PRO A 104 -11.80 -18.21 3.48
C PRO A 104 -10.88 -17.60 2.41
N ALA A 105 -10.53 -18.41 1.42
CA ALA A 105 -9.68 -17.97 0.30
C ALA A 105 -10.38 -16.88 -0.53
N LEU A 106 -9.60 -15.93 -1.04
CA LEU A 106 -10.09 -14.95 -2.01
C LEU A 106 -10.33 -15.63 -3.37
N ILE A 107 -11.53 -15.48 -3.93
CA ILE A 107 -11.96 -16.16 -5.16
C ILE A 107 -12.20 -15.21 -6.34
N CYS A 108 -12.25 -13.90 -6.10
CA CYS A 108 -12.45 -12.92 -7.17
C CYS A 108 -11.15 -12.70 -7.99
N PRO A 109 -11.26 -12.35 -9.28
CA PRO A 109 -10.12 -11.89 -10.07
C PRO A 109 -9.33 -10.82 -9.33
N THR A 110 -8.01 -11.03 -9.22
CA THR A 110 -7.18 -10.15 -8.39
C THR A 110 -5.93 -9.70 -9.13
N LEU A 111 -5.64 -8.39 -9.07
CA LEU A 111 -4.41 -7.79 -9.56
C LEU A 111 -3.66 -7.15 -8.39
N VAL A 112 -2.37 -7.49 -8.22
CA VAL A 112 -1.52 -6.95 -7.17
C VAL A 112 -0.43 -6.08 -7.81
N ILE A 113 -0.35 -4.80 -7.42
CA ILE A 113 0.52 -3.81 -8.05
C ILE A 113 1.42 -3.14 -7.00
N THR A 114 2.68 -2.92 -7.35
CA THR A 114 3.60 -2.06 -6.58
C THR A 114 4.61 -1.37 -7.49
N GLY A 115 5.32 -0.36 -6.96
CA GLY A 115 6.50 0.20 -7.57
C GLY A 115 7.76 -0.60 -7.20
N ASP A 116 8.72 -0.68 -8.11
CA ASP A 116 10.00 -1.38 -7.88
C ASP A 116 10.87 -0.72 -6.80
N GLN A 117 10.62 0.56 -6.51
CA GLN A 117 11.30 1.35 -5.49
C GLN A 117 10.45 1.56 -4.22
N ASP A 118 9.38 0.80 -4.01
CA ASP A 118 8.62 0.86 -2.76
C ASP A 118 9.37 0.12 -1.64
N PHE A 119 10.07 0.86 -0.81
CA PHE A 119 10.89 0.32 0.29
C PHE A 119 10.09 -0.37 1.40
N GLY A 120 8.79 -0.09 1.49
CA GLY A 120 7.95 -0.63 2.55
C GLY A 120 7.12 -1.83 2.13
N ASN A 121 6.68 -1.86 0.87
CA ASN A 121 5.77 -2.85 0.31
C ASN A 121 6.19 -3.19 -1.12
N GLY A 122 7.44 -3.59 -1.30
CA GLY A 122 8.07 -3.81 -2.60
C GLY A 122 7.61 -5.06 -3.35
N PRO A 123 8.30 -5.38 -4.46
CA PRO A 123 7.94 -6.49 -5.35
C PRO A 123 7.80 -7.84 -4.65
N GLU A 124 8.67 -8.16 -3.70
CA GLU A 124 8.60 -9.42 -2.95
C GLU A 124 7.27 -9.61 -2.22
N MET A 125 6.76 -8.54 -1.59
CA MET A 125 5.45 -8.57 -0.92
C MET A 125 4.32 -8.72 -1.94
N THR A 126 4.41 -8.06 -3.08
CA THR A 126 3.45 -8.20 -4.19
C THR A 126 3.38 -9.64 -4.70
N PHE A 127 4.51 -10.27 -4.95
CA PHE A 127 4.57 -11.67 -5.37
C PHE A 127 4.05 -12.62 -4.28
N ALA A 128 4.38 -12.37 -3.02
CA ALA A 128 3.88 -13.16 -1.91
C ALA A 128 2.35 -13.07 -1.76
N ILE A 129 1.76 -11.88 -1.92
CA ILE A 129 0.30 -11.69 -1.92
C ILE A 129 -0.34 -12.42 -3.10
N ALA A 130 0.22 -12.28 -4.31
CA ALA A 130 -0.32 -12.93 -5.50
C ALA A 130 -0.27 -14.47 -5.38
N ALA A 131 0.79 -15.03 -4.79
CA ALA A 131 0.93 -16.47 -4.57
C ALA A 131 -0.13 -17.06 -3.62
N GLU A 132 -0.72 -16.26 -2.74
CA GLU A 132 -1.78 -16.68 -1.82
C GLU A 132 -3.19 -16.67 -2.44
N ILE A 133 -3.35 -16.07 -3.62
CA ILE A 133 -4.66 -15.86 -4.26
C ILE A 133 -4.69 -16.57 -5.60
N ARG A 134 -5.56 -17.55 -5.73
CA ARG A 134 -5.66 -18.36 -6.97
C ARG A 134 -5.95 -17.47 -8.18
N GLY A 135 -5.12 -17.54 -9.20
CA GLY A 135 -5.29 -16.80 -10.45
C GLY A 135 -4.95 -15.31 -10.36
N ALA A 136 -4.43 -14.84 -9.22
CA ALA A 136 -3.99 -13.46 -9.12
C ALA A 136 -2.83 -13.14 -10.05
N LYS A 137 -2.89 -11.95 -10.67
CA LYS A 137 -1.81 -11.38 -11.48
C LYS A 137 -1.01 -10.39 -10.63
N SER A 138 0.29 -10.29 -10.89
CA SER A 138 1.18 -9.30 -10.25
C SER A 138 1.77 -8.37 -11.29
N LEU A 139 1.95 -7.10 -10.91
CA LEU A 139 2.56 -6.07 -11.74
C LEU A 139 3.52 -5.23 -10.91
N VAL A 140 4.73 -5.05 -11.42
CA VAL A 140 5.72 -4.14 -10.84
C VAL A 140 5.93 -2.97 -11.78
N LEU A 141 5.70 -1.76 -11.29
CA LEU A 141 5.84 -0.51 -12.04
C LEU A 141 7.27 0.01 -11.88
N PRO A 142 7.99 0.25 -12.99
CA PRO A 142 9.38 0.68 -12.92
C PRO A 142 9.52 2.13 -12.45
N ASN A 143 10.59 2.41 -11.68
CA ASN A 143 10.98 3.75 -11.21
C ASN A 143 9.92 4.46 -10.36
N LEU A 144 9.08 3.73 -9.64
CA LEU A 144 8.02 4.28 -8.80
C LEU A 144 8.14 3.80 -7.36
N ARG A 145 7.75 4.68 -6.43
CA ARG A 145 7.62 4.38 -5.01
C ARG A 145 6.15 4.12 -4.62
N HIS A 146 5.83 4.29 -3.35
CA HIS A 146 4.54 3.94 -2.75
C HIS A 146 3.34 4.72 -3.30
N MET A 147 3.55 5.95 -3.73
CA MET A 147 2.49 6.81 -4.26
C MET A 147 2.46 6.81 -5.80
N ALA A 148 2.64 5.66 -6.43
CA ALA A 148 2.63 5.50 -7.88
C ALA A 148 1.38 6.07 -8.56
N LEU A 149 0.22 6.06 -7.90
CA LEU A 149 -1.01 6.72 -8.38
C LEU A 149 -0.85 8.23 -8.57
N ALA A 150 -0.05 8.88 -7.73
CA ALA A 150 0.23 10.32 -7.86
C ALA A 150 1.40 10.59 -8.79
N GLU A 151 2.43 9.73 -8.78
CA GLU A 151 3.63 9.90 -9.60
C GLU A 151 3.38 9.58 -11.09
N ALA A 152 2.60 8.54 -11.38
CA ALA A 152 2.34 8.05 -12.73
C ALA A 152 0.90 7.54 -12.90
N PRO A 153 -0.11 8.41 -12.79
CA PRO A 153 -1.53 8.02 -12.83
C PRO A 153 -1.89 7.27 -14.12
N HIS A 154 -1.30 7.67 -15.25
CA HIS A 154 -1.55 7.01 -16.53
C HIS A 154 -1.00 5.59 -16.58
N ALA A 155 0.18 5.34 -16.01
CA ALA A 155 0.76 3.99 -15.97
C ALA A 155 -0.12 3.05 -15.15
N VAL A 156 -0.63 3.51 -14.01
CA VAL A 156 -1.51 2.70 -13.15
C VAL A 156 -2.88 2.47 -13.82
N SER A 157 -3.47 3.49 -14.43
CA SER A 157 -4.78 3.38 -15.09
C SER A 157 -4.73 2.48 -16.32
N TYR A 158 -3.69 2.59 -17.15
CA TYR A 158 -3.54 1.78 -18.36
C TYR A 158 -3.39 0.28 -18.07
N THR A 159 -2.66 -0.06 -17.04
CA THR A 159 -2.46 -1.46 -16.63
C THR A 159 -3.71 -2.07 -16.02
N HIS A 160 -4.54 -1.27 -15.37
CA HIS A 160 -5.85 -1.68 -14.86
C HIS A 160 -6.79 -2.06 -16.00
N LEU A 161 -6.85 -1.27 -17.05
CA LEU A 161 -7.68 -1.54 -18.24
C LEU A 161 -7.24 -2.81 -18.98
N ARG A 162 -5.94 -3.00 -19.23
CA ARG A 162 -5.41 -4.21 -19.89
C ARG A 162 -5.62 -5.49 -19.10
N ALA A 163 -5.66 -5.46 -17.80
CA ALA A 163 -5.95 -6.64 -16.99
C ALA A 163 -7.36 -7.19 -17.25
N HIS A 164 -8.31 -6.33 -17.65
CA HIS A 164 -9.68 -6.71 -18.00
C HIS A 164 -9.82 -7.16 -19.47
N GLU A 165 -9.02 -6.64 -20.41
CA GLU A 165 -9.13 -6.97 -21.84
C GLU A 165 -8.64 -8.39 -22.17
N THR A 166 -7.73 -8.97 -21.39
CA THR A 166 -7.20 -10.32 -21.62
C THR A 166 -8.13 -11.46 -21.17
N GLU A 167 -9.24 -11.16 -20.53
CA GLU A 167 -10.27 -12.15 -20.12
C GLU A 167 -11.45 -12.25 -21.09
N SER A 168 -11.47 -11.43 -22.15
CA SER A 168 -12.57 -11.38 -23.13
C SER A 168 -12.27 -12.08 -24.46
N ASN A 169 -11.22 -12.91 -24.55
CA ASN A 169 -10.89 -13.73 -25.74
C ASN A 169 -10.78 -15.20 -25.37
#